data_9fbb91958feb1a478fccebbd720b3052
#
_entry.id   9fbb91958feb1a478fccebbd720b3052
#
_cell.length_a   1.000
_cell.length_b   1.000
_cell.length_c   1.000
_cell.angle_alpha   90.00
_cell.angle_beta   90.00
_cell.angle_gamma   90.00
#
_symmetry.space_group_name_H-M   'P 1'
#
loop_
_entity.id
_entity.type
_entity.pdbx_description
1 polymer ?
#
loop_
_entity_poly.entity_id
_entity_poly.type
_entity_poly.pdbx_seq_one_letter_code
_entity_poly.pdbx_strand_id
1 'polypeptide(L)'
;MKTLSSLLIAPSSSLWGFLPFALTIFTSAFLLFQVQPLVSKQILPWFGGSPAVWTTAMLFFQTLLCLGYLYAHVLARLPSRQTQARIHVLLLLVATLLAARVLPGTELRPESSDSPVFEVLLILGSSVGLPYF
;
A
#
# COMPACT_ATOMS: atom_id res chain seq x y z
N MET A 1 -2.84 -15.28 51.27
CA MET A 1 -1.72 -15.38 50.31
C MET A 1 -2.22 -16.14 49.07
N LYS A 2 -2.75 -15.43 48.07
CA LYS A 2 -3.07 -16.05 46.78
C LYS A 2 -1.79 -16.02 45.96
N THR A 3 -1.32 -17.17 45.64
CA THR A 3 -0.01 -17.46 45.05
C THR A 3 0.17 -16.83 43.69
N LEU A 4 1.32 -16.22 43.49
CA LEU A 4 1.87 -15.67 42.20
C LEU A 4 1.86 -16.67 41.03
N SER A 5 1.55 -17.94 41.30
CA SER A 5 1.47 -19.01 40.29
C SER A 5 0.25 -18.93 39.36
N SER A 6 -0.77 -18.13 39.68
CA SER A 6 -1.93 -17.94 38.78
C SER A 6 -1.74 -16.87 37.68
N LEU A 7 -0.65 -16.13 37.72
CA LEU A 7 -0.34 -15.08 36.73
C LEU A 7 0.52 -15.58 35.54
N LEU A 8 1.02 -16.82 35.64
CA LEU A 8 1.95 -17.37 34.61
C LEU A 8 1.32 -18.36 33.63
N ILE A 9 0.00 -18.62 33.76
CA ILE A 9 -0.71 -19.48 32.81
C ILE A 9 -1.65 -18.60 31.96
N ALA A 10 -1.08 -17.78 31.12
CA ALA A 10 -1.84 -17.32 29.96
C ALA A 10 -2.03 -18.54 29.01
N PRO A 11 -3.28 -18.89 28.65
CA PRO A 11 -3.51 -20.08 27.85
C PRO A 11 -2.81 -19.94 26.51
N SER A 12 -1.99 -20.94 26.19
CA SER A 12 -1.27 -21.05 24.88
C SER A 12 -2.22 -20.98 23.67
N SER A 13 -3.51 -21.16 23.88
CA SER A 13 -4.57 -21.01 22.88
C SER A 13 -4.72 -19.59 22.32
N SER A 14 -4.33 -18.54 23.06
CA SER A 14 -4.41 -17.16 22.57
C SER A 14 -3.32 -16.83 21.56
N LEU A 15 -2.12 -17.41 21.70
CA LEU A 15 -0.99 -17.16 20.80
C LEU A 15 -1.28 -17.72 19.40
N TRP A 16 -1.88 -18.87 19.30
CA TRP A 16 -2.27 -19.47 18.00
C TRP A 16 -3.35 -18.65 17.29
N GLY A 17 -4.23 -17.99 18.05
CA GLY A 17 -5.23 -17.07 17.49
C GLY A 17 -4.63 -15.78 16.94
N PHE A 18 -3.53 -15.27 17.51
CA PHE A 18 -2.85 -14.05 17.03
C PHE A 18 -1.92 -14.29 15.84
N LEU A 19 -1.38 -15.50 15.70
CA LEU A 19 -0.40 -15.81 14.68
C LEU A 19 -0.85 -15.50 13.24
N PRO A 20 -2.05 -15.92 12.80
CA PRO A 20 -2.51 -15.63 11.44
C PRO A 20 -2.67 -14.12 11.19
N PHE A 21 -3.15 -13.36 12.18
CA PHE A 21 -3.26 -11.91 12.07
C PHE A 21 -1.87 -11.25 11.98
N ALA A 22 -0.94 -11.66 12.82
CA ALA A 22 0.42 -11.15 12.81
C ALA A 22 1.13 -11.45 11.46
N LEU A 23 0.99 -12.68 10.95
CA LEU A 23 1.53 -13.07 9.65
C LEU A 23 0.90 -12.29 8.49
N THR A 24 -0.42 -12.07 8.53
CA THR A 24 -1.11 -11.28 7.51
C THR A 24 -0.61 -9.85 7.51
N ILE A 25 -0.53 -9.21 8.67
CA ILE A 25 -0.04 -7.83 8.82
C ILE A 25 1.41 -7.74 8.35
N PHE A 26 2.27 -8.66 8.78
CA PHE A 26 3.68 -8.69 8.39
C PHE A 26 3.83 -8.86 6.88
N THR A 27 3.13 -9.84 6.28
CA THR A 27 3.22 -10.11 4.85
C THR A 27 2.70 -8.92 4.03
N SER A 28 1.59 -8.32 4.45
CA SER A 28 1.04 -7.14 3.77
C SER A 28 2.01 -5.96 3.82
N ALA A 29 2.58 -5.67 4.99
CA ALA A 29 3.57 -4.61 5.16
C ALA A 29 4.82 -4.87 4.31
N PHE A 30 5.33 -6.12 4.33
CA PHE A 30 6.48 -6.52 3.54
C PHE A 30 6.24 -6.32 2.03
N LEU A 31 5.09 -6.76 1.51
CA LEU A 31 4.74 -6.59 0.09
C LEU A 31 4.61 -5.11 -0.30
N LEU A 32 3.98 -4.29 0.54
CA LEU A 32 3.87 -2.85 0.32
C LEU A 32 5.25 -2.20 0.19
N PHE A 33 6.18 -2.53 1.08
CA PHE A 33 7.55 -2.00 1.03
C PHE A 33 8.36 -2.49 -0.16
N GLN A 34 8.03 -3.64 -0.75
CA GLN A 34 8.69 -4.13 -1.96
C GLN A 34 8.23 -3.41 -3.23
N VAL A 35 6.95 -3.09 -3.35
CA VAL A 35 6.39 -2.42 -4.54
C VAL A 35 7.04 -1.05 -4.76
N GLN A 36 7.22 -0.28 -3.70
CA GLN A 36 7.76 1.07 -3.76
C GLN A 36 9.14 1.16 -4.44
N PRO A 37 10.19 0.47 -3.98
CA PRO A 37 11.50 0.54 -4.62
C PRO A 37 11.52 -0.14 -6.00
N LEU A 38 10.69 -1.15 -6.23
CA LEU A 38 10.63 -1.86 -7.49
C LEU A 38 10.10 -0.95 -8.61
N VAL A 39 8.99 -0.27 -8.37
CA VAL A 39 8.39 0.67 -9.34
C VAL A 39 9.29 1.90 -9.51
N SER A 40 9.80 2.46 -8.41
CA SER A 40 10.71 3.62 -8.47
C SER A 40 11.97 3.31 -9.29
N LYS A 41 12.55 2.12 -9.12
CA LYS A 41 13.71 1.68 -9.91
C LYS A 41 13.41 1.58 -11.40
N GLN A 42 12.18 1.24 -11.78
CA GLN A 42 11.80 1.11 -13.18
C GLN A 42 11.66 2.46 -13.87
N ILE A 43 11.10 3.47 -13.20
CA ILE A 43 10.88 4.79 -13.79
C ILE A 43 12.11 5.71 -13.68
N LEU A 44 13.00 5.49 -12.70
CA LEU A 44 14.16 6.33 -12.44
C LEU A 44 15.06 6.56 -13.67
N PRO A 45 15.37 5.54 -14.51
CA PRO A 45 16.19 5.74 -15.72
C PRO A 45 15.54 6.65 -16.77
N TRP A 46 14.22 6.75 -16.79
CA TRP A 46 13.50 7.58 -17.76
C TRP A 46 13.73 9.08 -17.56
N PHE A 47 14.08 9.47 -16.32
CA PHE A 47 14.31 10.84 -15.88
C PHE A 47 15.79 11.11 -15.51
N GLY A 48 16.70 10.31 -16.07
CA GLY A 48 18.14 10.50 -15.85
C GLY A 48 18.64 10.17 -14.45
N GLY A 49 17.88 9.42 -13.65
CA GLY A 49 18.31 8.96 -12.32
C GLY A 49 18.42 10.06 -11.26
N SER A 50 17.73 11.19 -11.43
CA SER A 50 17.88 12.34 -10.53
C SER A 50 17.32 12.06 -9.12
N PRO A 51 17.95 12.63 -8.07
CA PRO A 51 17.45 12.55 -6.69
C PRO A 51 16.04 13.10 -6.53
N ALA A 52 15.66 14.11 -7.32
CA ALA A 52 14.32 14.70 -7.29
C ALA A 52 13.24 13.69 -7.68
N VAL A 53 13.49 12.86 -8.68
CA VAL A 53 12.55 11.80 -9.11
C VAL A 53 12.37 10.76 -8.02
N TRP A 54 13.45 10.34 -7.36
CA TRP A 54 13.38 9.43 -6.23
C TRP A 54 12.57 10.00 -5.07
N THR A 55 12.85 11.25 -4.69
CA THR A 55 12.12 11.93 -3.61
C THR A 55 10.64 12.08 -3.93
N THR A 56 10.30 12.41 -5.19
CA THR A 56 8.91 12.53 -5.66
C THR A 56 8.18 11.19 -5.58
N ALA A 57 8.83 10.10 -6.01
CA ALA A 57 8.26 8.76 -5.91
C ALA A 57 8.01 8.37 -4.45
N MET A 58 8.97 8.62 -3.56
CA MET A 58 8.81 8.38 -2.12
C MET A 58 7.64 9.16 -1.54
N LEU A 59 7.54 10.45 -1.86
CA LEU A 59 6.44 11.31 -1.40
C LEU A 59 5.08 10.79 -1.89
N PHE A 60 5.00 10.36 -3.15
CA PHE A 60 3.80 9.77 -3.73
C PHE A 60 3.32 8.55 -2.92
N PHE A 61 4.20 7.57 -2.69
CA PHE A 61 3.84 6.36 -1.96
C PHE A 61 3.45 6.64 -0.51
N GLN A 62 4.14 7.57 0.17
CA GLN A 62 3.79 7.96 1.54
C GLN A 62 2.44 8.66 1.61
N THR A 63 2.14 9.53 0.66
CA THR A 63 0.84 10.19 0.56
C THR A 63 -0.27 9.18 0.32
N LEU A 64 -0.06 8.24 -0.58
CA LEU A 64 -1.02 7.20 -0.89
C LEU A 64 -1.30 6.29 0.32
N LEU A 65 -0.25 5.92 1.07
CA LEU A 65 -0.38 5.18 2.31
C LEU A 65 -1.18 5.95 3.37
N CYS A 66 -0.93 7.25 3.51
CA CYS A 66 -1.70 8.12 4.40
C CYS A 66 -3.19 8.18 4.01
N LEU A 67 -3.49 8.28 2.72
CA LEU A 67 -4.85 8.24 2.20
C LEU A 67 -5.52 6.88 2.46
N GLY A 68 -4.78 5.77 2.35
CA GLY A 68 -5.26 4.43 2.70
C GLY A 68 -5.65 4.32 4.18
N TYR A 69 -4.85 4.87 5.09
CA TYR A 69 -5.21 4.95 6.50
C TYR A 69 -6.45 5.81 6.74
N LEU A 70 -6.56 6.94 6.06
CA LEU A 70 -7.74 7.80 6.15
C LEU A 70 -9.00 7.07 5.65
N TYR A 71 -8.90 6.38 4.52
CA TYR A 71 -9.96 5.53 3.98
C TYR A 71 -10.40 4.47 5.00
N ALA A 72 -9.46 3.71 5.57
CA ALA A 72 -9.75 2.69 6.56
C ALA A 72 -10.44 3.29 7.80
N HIS A 73 -10.01 4.46 8.25
CA HIS A 73 -10.60 5.17 9.37
C HIS A 73 -12.04 5.61 9.08
N VAL A 74 -12.30 6.19 7.91
CA VAL A 74 -13.64 6.61 7.48
C VAL A 74 -14.55 5.40 7.30
N LEU A 75 -14.05 4.34 6.66
CA LEU A 75 -14.79 3.10 6.44
C LEU A 75 -15.23 2.47 7.79
N ALA A 76 -14.34 2.46 8.77
CA ALA A 76 -14.62 1.91 10.10
C ALA A 76 -15.71 2.68 10.86
N ARG A 77 -15.98 3.93 10.52
CA ARG A 77 -17.05 4.76 11.12
C ARG A 77 -18.43 4.48 10.56
N LEU A 78 -18.56 3.76 9.47
CA LEU A 78 -19.86 3.41 8.92
C LEU A 78 -20.60 2.44 9.85
N PRO A 79 -21.91 2.66 10.10
CA PRO A 79 -22.66 1.89 11.09
C PRO A 79 -22.93 0.44 10.65
N SER A 80 -22.92 0.17 9.34
CA SER A 80 -23.25 -1.14 8.78
C SER A 80 -21.99 -1.90 8.33
N ARG A 81 -21.71 -3.03 8.97
CA ARG A 81 -20.63 -3.95 8.55
C ARG A 81 -20.80 -4.46 7.13
N GLN A 82 -22.03 -4.65 6.67
CA GLN A 82 -22.31 -5.10 5.31
C GLN A 82 -21.94 -4.02 4.27
N THR A 83 -22.20 -2.75 4.59
CA THR A 83 -21.82 -1.62 3.74
C THR A 83 -20.30 -1.47 3.69
N GLN A 84 -19.62 -1.58 4.84
CA GLN A 84 -18.15 -1.59 4.90
C GLN A 84 -17.56 -2.67 3.99
N ALA A 85 -18.06 -3.91 4.13
CA ALA A 85 -17.59 -5.04 3.34
C ALA A 85 -17.83 -4.85 1.84
N ARG A 86 -19.02 -4.36 1.44
CA ARG A 86 -19.35 -4.13 0.02
C ARG A 86 -18.42 -3.08 -0.61
N ILE A 87 -18.21 -1.95 0.08
CA ILE A 87 -17.31 -0.89 -0.40
C ILE A 87 -15.89 -1.44 -0.55
N HIS A 88 -15.39 -2.17 0.47
CA HIS A 88 -14.04 -2.70 0.44
C HIS A 88 -13.86 -3.76 -0.64
N VAL A 89 -14.81 -4.69 -0.80
CA VAL A 89 -14.79 -5.71 -1.87
C VAL A 89 -14.82 -5.05 -3.25
N LEU A 90 -15.67 -4.03 -3.45
CA LEU A 90 -15.71 -3.29 -4.71
C LEU A 90 -14.36 -2.63 -5.01
N LEU A 91 -13.75 -1.97 -4.01
CA LEU A 91 -12.43 -1.38 -4.14
C LEU A 91 -11.37 -2.42 -4.53
N LEU A 92 -11.36 -3.57 -3.84
CA LEU A 92 -10.43 -4.66 -4.14
C LEU A 92 -10.62 -5.22 -5.56
N LEU A 93 -11.86 -5.38 -6.02
CA LEU A 93 -12.13 -5.84 -7.39
C LEU A 93 -11.57 -4.85 -8.42
N VAL A 94 -11.83 -3.56 -8.25
CA VAL A 94 -11.32 -2.53 -9.16
C VAL A 94 -9.79 -2.47 -9.09
N ALA A 95 -9.20 -2.49 -7.90
CA ALA A 95 -7.75 -2.51 -7.71
C ALA A 95 -7.10 -3.72 -8.38
N THR A 96 -7.71 -4.92 -8.25
CA THR A 96 -7.21 -6.16 -8.87
C THR A 96 -7.27 -6.08 -10.40
N LEU A 97 -8.34 -5.53 -10.97
CA LEU A 97 -8.45 -5.33 -12.42
C LEU A 97 -7.40 -4.36 -12.95
N LEU A 98 -7.06 -3.32 -12.17
CA LEU A 98 -6.04 -2.35 -12.53
C LEU A 98 -4.62 -2.86 -12.23
N ALA A 99 -4.46 -3.85 -11.36
CA ALA A 99 -3.15 -4.40 -10.99
C ALA A 99 -2.39 -5.01 -12.19
N ALA A 100 -3.10 -5.42 -13.25
CA ALA A 100 -2.47 -5.87 -14.49
C ALA A 100 -1.66 -4.75 -15.19
N ARG A 101 -1.88 -3.48 -14.83
CA ARG A 101 -1.19 -2.30 -15.38
C ARG A 101 -0.19 -1.67 -14.39
N VAL A 102 0.16 -2.38 -13.31
CA VAL A 102 1.04 -1.85 -12.25
C VAL A 102 2.43 -1.50 -12.77
N LEU A 103 2.97 -2.26 -13.72
CA LEU A 103 4.24 -1.94 -14.34
C LEU A 103 4.01 -0.97 -15.50
N PRO A 104 4.54 0.27 -15.39
CA PRO A 104 4.42 1.24 -16.47
C PRO A 104 5.07 0.67 -17.75
N GLY A 105 4.30 0.59 -18.82
CA GLY A 105 4.82 0.22 -20.12
C GLY A 105 5.72 1.31 -20.71
N THR A 106 6.53 0.95 -21.68
CA THR A 106 7.40 1.91 -22.43
C THR A 106 6.62 3.02 -23.12
N GLU A 107 5.31 2.82 -23.32
CA GLU A 107 4.39 3.80 -23.89
C GLU A 107 4.21 5.06 -23.03
N LEU A 108 4.42 4.91 -21.70
CA LEU A 108 4.34 6.03 -20.74
C LEU A 108 5.66 6.77 -20.57
N ARG A 109 6.68 6.41 -21.34
CA ARG A 109 7.97 7.10 -21.30
C ARG A 109 7.82 8.51 -21.89
N PRO A 110 8.15 9.57 -21.11
CA PRO A 110 8.05 10.93 -21.61
C PRO A 110 9.05 11.18 -22.75
N GLU A 111 8.60 11.88 -23.80
CA GLU A 111 9.46 12.27 -24.93
C GLU A 111 10.32 13.50 -24.60
N SER A 112 9.80 14.39 -23.72
CA SER A 112 10.51 15.57 -23.22
C SER A 112 9.95 15.96 -21.85
N SER A 113 10.79 16.21 -20.86
CA SER A 113 10.33 16.53 -19.51
C SER A 113 10.64 17.98 -19.14
N ASP A 114 9.69 18.89 -19.42
CA ASP A 114 9.73 20.25 -18.88
C ASP A 114 9.44 20.27 -17.37
N SER A 115 8.73 19.25 -16.85
CA SER A 115 8.43 19.10 -15.41
C SER A 115 8.47 17.63 -14.96
N PRO A 116 9.67 17.11 -14.64
CA PRO A 116 9.86 15.70 -14.27
C PRO A 116 8.99 15.26 -13.08
N VAL A 117 8.77 16.14 -12.11
CA VAL A 117 7.97 15.87 -10.92
C VAL A 117 6.51 15.55 -11.27
N PHE A 118 5.91 16.36 -12.15
CA PHE A 118 4.52 16.17 -12.55
C PHE A 118 4.33 14.89 -13.36
N GLU A 119 5.24 14.60 -14.26
CA GLU A 119 5.21 13.38 -15.08
C GLU A 119 5.38 12.11 -14.24
N VAL A 120 6.29 12.13 -13.27
CA VAL A 120 6.45 11.03 -12.29
C VAL A 120 5.16 10.78 -11.54
N LEU A 121 4.49 11.83 -11.05
CA LEU A 121 3.22 11.69 -10.34
C LEU A 121 2.10 11.15 -11.24
N LEU A 122 2.06 11.57 -12.51
CA LEU A 122 1.10 11.09 -13.50
C LEU A 122 1.31 9.60 -13.80
N ILE A 123 2.54 9.19 -14.06
CA ILE A 123 2.90 7.80 -14.34
C ILE A 123 2.57 6.91 -13.15
N LEU A 124 2.98 7.30 -11.94
CA LEU A 124 2.69 6.55 -10.72
C LEU A 124 1.20 6.50 -10.43
N GLY A 125 0.48 7.62 -10.56
CA GLY A 125 -0.95 7.67 -10.31
C GLY A 125 -1.75 6.78 -11.26
N SER A 126 -1.40 6.77 -12.54
CA SER A 126 -2.10 5.98 -13.56
C SER A 126 -1.78 4.49 -13.52
N SER A 127 -0.55 4.12 -13.15
CA SER A 127 -0.11 2.70 -13.14
C SER A 127 -0.30 2.03 -11.80
N VAL A 128 0.12 2.67 -10.72
CA VAL A 128 0.21 2.04 -9.37
C VAL A 128 -0.80 2.62 -8.39
N GLY A 129 -1.34 3.81 -8.65
CA GLY A 129 -2.10 4.58 -7.66
C GLY A 129 -3.18 3.77 -6.95
N LEU A 130 -4.16 3.25 -7.65
CA LEU A 130 -5.24 2.49 -7.04
C LEU A 130 -4.86 1.08 -6.57
N PRO A 131 -4.05 0.31 -7.32
CA PRO A 131 -3.59 -1.01 -6.83
C PRO A 131 -2.78 -0.95 -5.53
N TYR A 132 -2.06 0.15 -5.29
CA TYR A 132 -1.26 0.33 -4.08
C TYR A 132 -2.08 0.88 -2.90
N PHE A 133 -3.17 1.62 -3.16
CA PHE A 133 -4.07 2.20 -2.16
C PHE A 133 -4.84 1.15 -1.36
#